data_92bf454776c6264ffeeca8b0954ce8bb
#
_entry.id   92bf454776c6264ffeeca8b0954ce8bb
#
_cell.length_a   1.000
_cell.length_b   1.000
_cell.length_c   1.000
_cell.angle_alpha   90.00
_cell.angle_beta   90.00
_cell.angle_gamma   90.00
#
_symmetry.space_group_name_H-M   'P 1'
#
loop_
_entity.id
_entity.type
_entity.pdbx_description
1 polymer ?
#
loop_
_entity_poly.entity_id
_entity_poly.type
_entity_poly.pdbx_seq_one_letter_code
_entity_poly.pdbx_strand_id
1 'polypeptide(L)'
;AQDILPGVSHMALMRQDASGMRMVRQGILDEVMGSSEYVQIESARAQVPERLGTLLPMNAGARDDDEELIRMENVTASYGDITVLTDVNWLMTARDHVVIEGPNGCGKSTLLSLIDGENHKGYGQQVFLFSRLKGSGETIWETKKHFGVVSNELHNKYSKGWRVLDVVVSGFFDSVGLYDETGAAQIEGARSWIEALGLQQLETHYYHEISFGQQRLVLLARAMVKRPRILILDEPCVGLDDYHRQLILAVLDIIAQCAQTNILYVTHVPDEQPRCINQILRFSKHSAGGYTVEQLRQDSV
;
A
#
# COMPACT_ATOMS: atom_id res chain seq x y z
N ALA A 1 6.03 19.57 12.03
CA ALA A 1 7.11 20.19 12.83
C ALA A 1 8.25 19.19 13.14
N GLN A 2 8.01 17.88 13.08
CA GLN A 2 9.02 16.85 13.40
C GLN A 2 10.13 16.72 12.32
N ASP A 3 9.87 17.20 11.10
CA ASP A 3 10.82 17.12 9.95
C ASP A 3 11.83 18.28 9.89
N ILE A 4 11.78 19.19 10.84
CA ILE A 4 12.63 20.36 10.82
C ILE A 4 13.91 20.05 11.57
N LEU A 5 15.03 20.08 10.84
CA LEU A 5 16.35 19.82 11.43
C LEU A 5 16.67 20.84 12.54
N PRO A 6 17.30 20.38 13.64
CA PRO A 6 17.78 21.30 14.68
C PRO A 6 18.67 22.39 14.10
N GLY A 7 18.40 23.63 14.45
CA GLY A 7 19.18 24.80 13.97
C GLY A 7 18.62 25.49 12.72
N VAL A 8 17.52 24.98 12.13
CA VAL A 8 16.80 25.70 11.06
C VAL A 8 16.11 26.92 11.66
N SER A 9 16.43 28.10 11.17
CA SER A 9 15.87 29.38 11.66
C SER A 9 14.84 29.99 10.72
N HIS A 10 14.83 29.60 9.44
CA HIS A 10 13.95 30.12 8.40
C HIS A 10 13.27 29.03 7.60
N MET A 11 12.06 29.30 7.15
CA MET A 11 11.24 28.39 6.37
C MET A 11 10.63 29.09 5.16
N ALA A 12 10.50 28.38 4.04
CA ALA A 12 9.71 28.80 2.89
C ALA A 12 8.58 27.79 2.67
N LEU A 13 7.35 28.28 2.62
CA LEU A 13 6.16 27.50 2.32
C LEU A 13 5.90 27.55 0.81
N MET A 14 5.94 26.41 0.16
CA MET A 14 5.70 26.27 -1.27
C MET A 14 4.34 25.61 -1.49
N ARG A 15 3.62 26.04 -2.52
CA ARG A 15 2.36 25.44 -2.95
C ARG A 15 2.42 25.20 -4.44
N GLN A 16 1.99 24.02 -4.86
CA GLN A 16 1.80 23.72 -6.28
C GLN A 16 0.40 24.13 -6.70
N ASP A 17 0.30 24.85 -7.81
CA ASP A 17 -0.96 25.22 -8.47
C ASP A 17 -0.87 24.91 -9.97
N ALA A 18 -1.91 25.25 -10.73
CA ALA A 18 -1.97 24.99 -12.17
C ALA A 18 -0.86 25.69 -12.98
N SER A 19 -0.19 26.68 -12.40
CA SER A 19 0.92 27.44 -13.03
C SER A 19 2.31 26.93 -12.62
N GLY A 20 2.38 25.95 -11.70
CA GLY A 20 3.61 25.38 -11.18
C GLY A 20 3.82 25.59 -9.68
N MET A 21 5.07 25.46 -9.23
CA MET A 21 5.43 25.63 -7.83
C MET A 21 5.55 27.12 -7.48
N ARG A 22 4.74 27.58 -6.52
CA ARG A 22 4.74 28.98 -6.08
C ARG A 22 5.11 29.06 -4.60
N MET A 23 5.98 30.02 -4.26
CA MET A 23 6.23 30.38 -2.87
C MET A 23 5.02 31.16 -2.31
N VAL A 24 4.42 30.61 -1.26
CA VAL A 24 3.24 31.22 -0.60
C VAL A 24 3.69 32.13 0.53
N ARG A 25 4.69 31.70 1.30
CA ARG A 25 5.26 32.43 2.42
C ARG A 25 6.69 32.03 2.71
N GLN A 26 7.47 32.97 3.20
CA GLN A 26 8.81 32.73 3.72
C GLN A 26 9.07 33.62 4.94
N GLY A 27 9.92 33.20 5.85
CA GLY A 27 10.27 33.99 7.04
C GLY A 27 10.92 33.14 8.12
N ILE A 28 10.95 33.68 9.31
CA ILE A 28 11.39 32.95 10.51
C ILE A 28 10.47 31.76 10.73
N LEU A 29 11.03 30.63 11.15
CA LEU A 29 10.34 29.35 11.29
C LEU A 29 9.00 29.50 12.03
N ASP A 30 9.03 30.07 13.26
CA ASP A 30 7.84 30.19 14.10
C ASP A 30 6.76 31.09 13.49
N GLU A 31 7.16 32.15 12.76
CA GLU A 31 6.22 33.04 12.08
C GLU A 31 5.52 32.35 10.90
N VAL A 32 6.26 31.52 10.15
CA VAL A 32 5.69 30.77 9.04
C VAL A 32 4.79 29.66 9.54
N MET A 33 5.18 28.94 10.59
CA MET A 33 4.36 27.90 11.22
C MET A 33 3.09 28.45 11.88
N GLY A 34 3.13 29.69 12.40
CA GLY A 34 1.95 30.38 12.93
C GLY A 34 1.06 31.03 11.86
N SER A 35 1.45 31.00 10.58
CA SER A 35 0.69 31.65 9.52
C SER A 35 -0.60 30.93 9.19
N SER A 36 -1.61 31.69 8.71
CA SER A 36 -2.89 31.14 8.27
C SER A 36 -2.73 30.12 7.14
N GLU A 37 -1.77 30.33 6.26
CA GLU A 37 -1.47 29.44 5.14
C GLU A 37 -0.93 28.08 5.61
N TYR A 38 -0.01 28.08 6.58
CA TYR A 38 0.51 26.86 7.17
C TYR A 38 -0.57 26.11 7.94
N VAL A 39 -1.34 26.81 8.79
CA VAL A 39 -2.45 26.24 9.56
C VAL A 39 -3.52 25.63 8.64
N GLN A 40 -3.83 26.27 7.51
CA GLN A 40 -4.79 25.70 6.52
C GLN A 40 -4.26 24.40 5.89
N ILE A 41 -2.97 24.32 5.57
CA ILE A 41 -2.36 23.11 5.03
C ILE A 41 -2.41 21.99 6.07
N GLU A 42 -2.01 22.27 7.30
CA GLU A 42 -2.04 21.28 8.40
C GLU A 42 -3.48 20.82 8.73
N SER A 43 -4.45 21.76 8.72
CA SER A 43 -5.86 21.43 8.93
C SER A 43 -6.42 20.54 7.83
N ALA A 44 -6.11 20.82 6.56
CA ALA A 44 -6.53 19.98 5.44
C ALA A 44 -5.94 18.55 5.55
N ARG A 45 -4.71 18.46 6.01
CA ARG A 45 -4.00 17.20 6.26
C ARG A 45 -4.62 16.40 7.40
N ALA A 46 -4.97 17.07 8.50
CA ALA A 46 -5.61 16.45 9.67
C ALA A 46 -7.02 15.89 9.36
N GLN A 47 -7.67 16.33 8.27
CA GLN A 47 -8.99 15.85 7.87
C GLN A 47 -8.98 14.52 7.10
N VAL A 48 -7.83 14.05 6.61
CA VAL A 48 -7.74 12.79 5.84
C VAL A 48 -8.28 11.60 6.63
N PRO A 49 -7.93 11.38 7.90
CA PRO A 49 -8.48 10.31 8.71
C PRO A 49 -10.01 10.32 8.81
N GLU A 50 -10.60 11.49 9.05
CA GLU A 50 -12.05 11.65 9.18
C GLU A 50 -12.78 11.36 7.85
N ARG A 51 -12.26 11.87 6.73
CA ARG A 51 -12.81 11.63 5.40
C ARG A 51 -12.76 10.16 5.01
N LEU A 52 -11.65 9.49 5.32
CA LEU A 52 -11.51 8.05 5.08
C LEU A 52 -12.49 7.24 5.95
N GLY A 53 -12.65 7.59 7.22
CA GLY A 53 -13.66 6.96 8.09
C GLY A 53 -15.08 7.11 7.55
N THR A 54 -15.38 8.21 6.85
CA THR A 54 -16.68 8.44 6.19
C THR A 54 -16.80 7.61 4.90
N LEU A 55 -15.73 7.49 4.12
CA LEU A 55 -15.72 6.71 2.87
C LEU A 55 -15.79 5.21 3.12
N LEU A 56 -15.13 4.74 4.18
CA LEU A 56 -15.07 3.33 4.56
C LEU A 56 -16.14 3.03 5.60
N PRO A 57 -17.17 2.23 5.28
CA PRO A 57 -18.21 1.91 6.25
C PRO A 57 -17.62 1.12 7.41
N MET A 58 -17.79 1.64 8.63
CA MET A 58 -17.46 0.89 9.83
C MET A 58 -18.38 -0.34 9.90
N ASN A 59 -17.76 -1.53 9.86
CA ASN A 59 -18.43 -2.83 10.08
C ASN A 59 -19.59 -3.17 9.14
N ALA A 60 -19.32 -3.38 7.88
CA ALA A 60 -20.30 -3.98 6.97
C ALA A 60 -20.37 -5.51 7.18
N GLY A 61 -20.94 -5.96 8.29
CA GLY A 61 -21.22 -7.37 8.60
C GLY A 61 -20.16 -8.07 9.46
N ALA A 62 -20.59 -9.08 10.21
CA ALA A 62 -19.70 -9.96 10.96
C ALA A 62 -18.83 -10.74 9.97
N ARG A 63 -17.52 -10.54 10.06
CA ARG A 63 -16.52 -11.33 9.32
C ARG A 63 -16.14 -12.53 10.18
N ASP A 64 -15.89 -13.66 9.55
CA ASP A 64 -15.29 -14.80 10.21
C ASP A 64 -13.77 -14.50 10.37
N ASP A 65 -13.36 -14.21 11.58
CA ASP A 65 -11.96 -13.89 11.89
C ASP A 65 -11.02 -15.07 11.62
N ASP A 66 -11.52 -16.30 11.63
CA ASP A 66 -10.76 -17.51 11.37
C ASP A 66 -10.72 -17.89 9.87
N GLU A 67 -11.38 -17.12 8.99
CA GLU A 67 -11.32 -17.37 7.56
C GLU A 67 -9.88 -17.33 7.05
N GLU A 68 -9.45 -18.41 6.39
CA GLU A 68 -8.11 -18.49 5.79
C GLU A 68 -8.01 -17.61 4.55
N LEU A 69 -7.08 -16.66 4.57
CA LEU A 69 -6.78 -15.79 3.43
C LEU A 69 -5.62 -16.32 2.60
N ILE A 70 -4.54 -16.73 3.25
CA ILE A 70 -3.34 -17.31 2.65
C ILE A 70 -2.88 -18.47 3.51
N ARG A 71 -2.67 -19.63 2.89
CA ARG A 71 -2.01 -20.78 3.55
C ARG A 71 -0.97 -21.36 2.62
N MET A 72 0.24 -21.52 3.12
CA MET A 72 1.37 -22.17 2.44
C MET A 72 1.87 -23.32 3.26
N GLU A 73 2.10 -24.47 2.62
CA GLU A 73 2.60 -25.69 3.26
C GLU A 73 3.80 -26.22 2.47
N ASN A 74 4.98 -26.22 3.11
CA ASN A 74 6.25 -26.70 2.57
C ASN A 74 6.58 -26.12 1.17
N VAL A 75 6.27 -24.83 0.95
CA VAL A 75 6.43 -24.18 -0.34
C VAL A 75 7.90 -23.87 -0.62
N THR A 76 8.39 -24.29 -1.79
CA THR A 76 9.78 -24.06 -2.22
C THR A 76 9.79 -23.36 -3.60
N ALA A 77 10.58 -22.29 -3.74
CA ALA A 77 10.71 -21.57 -5.00
C ALA A 77 12.17 -21.48 -5.44
N SER A 78 12.46 -21.97 -6.67
CA SER A 78 13.81 -21.95 -7.26
C SER A 78 13.79 -21.32 -8.64
N TYR A 79 14.89 -20.65 -9.02
CA TYR A 79 15.14 -20.07 -10.32
C TYR A 79 16.43 -20.69 -10.89
N GLY A 80 16.29 -21.62 -11.82
CA GLY A 80 17.40 -22.49 -12.24
C GLY A 80 17.91 -23.28 -11.05
N ASP A 81 19.20 -23.23 -10.81
CA ASP A 81 19.89 -23.92 -9.72
C ASP A 81 19.86 -23.15 -8.38
N ILE A 82 19.27 -21.95 -8.37
CA ILE A 82 19.22 -21.10 -7.17
C ILE A 82 17.88 -21.28 -6.47
N THR A 83 17.89 -21.88 -5.29
CA THR A 83 16.73 -21.93 -4.41
C THR A 83 16.63 -20.61 -3.64
N VAL A 84 15.52 -19.91 -3.78
CA VAL A 84 15.25 -18.64 -3.10
C VAL A 84 14.46 -18.85 -1.84
N LEU A 85 13.39 -19.65 -1.90
CA LEU A 85 12.54 -20.02 -0.77
C LEU A 85 12.59 -21.52 -0.56
N THR A 86 12.69 -21.95 0.69
CA THR A 86 12.76 -23.36 1.09
C THR A 86 11.82 -23.59 2.26
N ASP A 87 10.94 -24.59 2.10
CA ASP A 87 10.05 -25.10 3.17
C ASP A 87 9.27 -23.99 3.88
N VAL A 88 8.65 -23.10 3.08
CA VAL A 88 7.85 -22.00 3.61
C VAL A 88 6.51 -22.53 4.10
N ASN A 89 6.25 -22.34 5.40
CA ASN A 89 5.00 -22.64 6.07
C ASN A 89 4.42 -21.36 6.66
N TRP A 90 3.22 -20.97 6.24
CA TRP A 90 2.59 -19.72 6.66
C TRP A 90 1.07 -19.80 6.59
N LEU A 91 0.41 -19.24 7.62
CA LEU A 91 -1.03 -19.06 7.67
C LEU A 91 -1.36 -17.58 7.98
N MET A 92 -2.17 -16.95 7.14
CA MET A 92 -2.78 -15.65 7.35
C MET A 92 -4.30 -15.80 7.35
N THR A 93 -4.94 -15.38 8.41
CA THR A 93 -6.40 -15.38 8.56
C THR A 93 -6.97 -13.97 8.45
N ALA A 94 -8.29 -13.87 8.45
CA ALA A 94 -8.99 -12.58 8.33
C ALA A 94 -8.75 -11.61 9.49
N ARG A 95 -8.26 -12.08 10.65
CA ARG A 95 -7.83 -11.23 11.78
C ARG A 95 -6.41 -10.71 11.67
N ASP A 96 -5.60 -11.22 10.72
CA ASP A 96 -4.18 -10.95 10.67
C ASP A 96 -3.88 -9.74 9.76
N HIS A 97 -3.08 -8.80 10.28
CA HIS A 97 -2.37 -7.80 9.51
C HIS A 97 -0.89 -8.09 9.64
N VAL A 98 -0.22 -8.32 8.52
CA VAL A 98 1.10 -8.97 8.49
C VAL A 98 2.17 -7.99 8.04
N VAL A 99 3.32 -7.96 8.75
CA VAL A 99 4.55 -7.40 8.24
C VAL A 99 5.50 -8.50 7.80
N ILE A 100 6.11 -8.32 6.63
CA ILE A 100 7.16 -9.18 6.09
C ILE A 100 8.51 -8.49 6.28
N GLU A 101 9.37 -9.10 7.09
CA GLU A 101 10.68 -8.58 7.44
C GLU A 101 11.81 -9.48 6.91
N GLY A 102 12.86 -8.88 6.42
CA GLY A 102 14.07 -9.61 6.01
C GLY A 102 15.01 -8.78 5.18
N PRO A 103 16.26 -9.21 5.03
CA PRO A 103 17.27 -8.50 4.26
C PRO A 103 16.91 -8.41 2.77
N ASN A 104 17.53 -7.48 2.06
CA ASN A 104 17.38 -7.42 0.61
C ASN A 104 17.86 -8.71 -0.04
N GLY A 105 17.12 -9.19 -1.04
CA GLY A 105 17.41 -10.42 -1.76
C GLY A 105 17.04 -11.72 -1.03
N CYS A 106 16.36 -11.69 0.14
CA CYS A 106 15.94 -12.91 0.82
C CYS A 106 14.70 -13.58 0.21
N GLY A 107 14.05 -12.97 -0.80
CA GLY A 107 12.91 -13.59 -1.47
C GLY A 107 11.53 -12.99 -1.11
N LYS A 108 11.46 -11.79 -0.48
CA LYS A 108 10.19 -11.12 -0.15
C LYS A 108 9.31 -10.94 -1.39
N SER A 109 9.85 -10.36 -2.46
CA SER A 109 9.11 -10.18 -3.73
C SER A 109 8.77 -11.51 -4.41
N THR A 110 9.61 -12.56 -4.22
CA THR A 110 9.28 -13.92 -4.67
C THR A 110 8.06 -14.46 -3.92
N LEU A 111 8.02 -14.32 -2.59
CA LEU A 111 6.88 -14.72 -1.79
C LEU A 111 5.61 -13.99 -2.22
N LEU A 112 5.67 -12.66 -2.40
CA LEU A 112 4.53 -11.87 -2.87
C LEU A 112 4.04 -12.33 -4.25
N SER A 113 4.95 -12.58 -5.18
CA SER A 113 4.59 -13.03 -6.53
C SER A 113 3.96 -14.44 -6.56
N LEU A 114 4.24 -15.27 -5.56
CA LEU A 114 3.53 -16.55 -5.38
C LEU A 114 2.07 -16.34 -4.96
N ILE A 115 1.75 -15.22 -4.30
CA ILE A 115 0.41 -14.91 -3.78
C ILE A 115 -0.42 -14.20 -4.84
N ASP A 116 0.09 -13.10 -5.43
CA ASP A 116 -0.67 -12.22 -6.33
C ASP A 116 -0.93 -12.82 -7.73
N GLY A 117 -0.37 -13.98 -8.01
CA GLY A 117 -0.57 -14.71 -9.26
C GLY A 117 0.44 -14.40 -10.36
N GLU A 118 1.40 -13.52 -10.14
CA GLU A 118 2.40 -13.19 -11.16
C GLU A 118 3.43 -14.31 -11.38
N ASN A 119 3.66 -15.15 -10.35
CA ASN A 119 4.63 -16.22 -10.42
C ASN A 119 3.97 -17.59 -10.65
N HIS A 120 4.27 -18.20 -11.80
CA HIS A 120 3.79 -19.54 -12.15
C HIS A 120 4.36 -20.66 -11.25
N LYS A 121 5.44 -20.42 -10.51
CA LYS A 121 6.05 -21.42 -9.59
C LYS A 121 5.19 -21.75 -8.36
N GLY A 122 4.16 -20.97 -8.11
CA GLY A 122 3.14 -21.33 -7.13
C GLY A 122 2.19 -22.46 -7.57
N TYR A 123 2.14 -22.76 -8.88
CA TYR A 123 1.32 -23.86 -9.39
C TYR A 123 1.98 -25.19 -9.07
N GLY A 124 1.17 -26.17 -8.67
CA GLY A 124 1.65 -27.50 -8.27
C GLY A 124 2.25 -27.56 -6.86
N GLN A 125 2.22 -26.48 -6.11
CA GLN A 125 2.61 -26.42 -4.70
C GLN A 125 1.38 -26.19 -3.80
N GLN A 126 1.54 -26.40 -2.51
CA GLN A 126 0.47 -26.24 -1.52
C GLN A 126 0.33 -24.75 -1.13
N VAL A 127 -0.09 -23.93 -2.09
CA VAL A 127 -0.44 -22.52 -1.90
C VAL A 127 -1.94 -22.37 -2.00
N PHE A 128 -2.58 -22.00 -0.92
CA PHE A 128 -4.02 -21.80 -0.84
C PHE A 128 -4.30 -20.30 -0.69
N LEU A 129 -5.22 -19.80 -1.50
CA LEU A 129 -5.70 -18.43 -1.45
C LEU A 129 -7.22 -18.47 -1.22
N PHE A 130 -7.67 -17.82 -0.16
CA PHE A 130 -9.09 -17.82 0.22
C PHE A 130 -9.69 -19.23 0.29
N SER A 131 -8.96 -20.13 0.97
CA SER A 131 -9.28 -21.56 1.15
C SER A 131 -9.29 -22.39 -0.15
N ARG A 132 -8.81 -21.88 -1.29
CA ARG A 132 -8.70 -22.58 -2.57
C ARG A 132 -7.26 -22.83 -2.95
N LEU A 133 -6.94 -24.05 -3.38
CA LEU A 133 -5.61 -24.40 -3.88
C LEU A 133 -5.35 -23.61 -5.18
N LYS A 134 -4.22 -22.89 -5.24
CA LYS A 134 -3.82 -22.14 -6.42
C LYS A 134 -3.66 -23.05 -7.63
N GLY A 135 -4.32 -22.71 -8.73
CA GLY A 135 -4.33 -23.53 -9.95
C GLY A 135 -5.41 -24.59 -9.98
N SER A 136 -6.41 -24.53 -9.10
CA SER A 136 -7.56 -25.46 -9.11
C SER A 136 -8.66 -25.10 -10.12
N GLY A 137 -8.38 -24.14 -11.01
CA GLY A 137 -9.29 -23.73 -12.09
C GLY A 137 -9.65 -22.24 -12.10
N GLU A 138 -9.20 -21.47 -11.11
CA GLU A 138 -9.34 -20.03 -11.10
C GLU A 138 -8.43 -19.36 -12.12
N THR A 139 -8.91 -18.25 -12.70
CA THR A 139 -8.12 -17.40 -13.57
C THR A 139 -7.26 -16.43 -12.75
N ILE A 140 -6.14 -15.95 -13.34
CA ILE A 140 -5.32 -14.89 -12.73
C ILE A 140 -6.16 -13.66 -12.40
N TRP A 141 -7.12 -13.30 -13.22
CA TRP A 141 -7.99 -12.14 -13.03
C TRP A 141 -8.92 -12.32 -11.83
N GLU A 142 -9.47 -13.53 -11.63
CA GLU A 142 -10.28 -13.83 -10.44
C GLU A 142 -9.47 -13.73 -9.16
N THR A 143 -8.21 -14.12 -9.21
CA THR A 143 -7.30 -13.98 -8.08
C THR A 143 -6.95 -12.50 -7.85
N LYS A 144 -6.52 -11.77 -8.89
CA LYS A 144 -6.07 -10.36 -8.79
C LYS A 144 -7.13 -9.42 -8.25
N LYS A 145 -8.42 -9.65 -8.52
CA LYS A 145 -9.49 -8.79 -7.99
C LYS A 145 -9.53 -8.73 -6.44
N HIS A 146 -8.99 -9.74 -5.77
CA HIS A 146 -8.94 -9.79 -4.29
C HIS A 146 -7.74 -9.06 -3.70
N PHE A 147 -6.76 -8.67 -4.53
CA PHE A 147 -5.54 -8.00 -4.09
C PHE A 147 -5.49 -6.56 -4.58
N GLY A 148 -5.18 -5.63 -3.67
CA GLY A 148 -4.69 -4.30 -4.01
C GLY A 148 -3.17 -4.30 -3.90
N VAL A 149 -2.45 -3.71 -4.84
CA VAL A 149 -0.98 -3.71 -4.84
C VAL A 149 -0.45 -2.29 -4.94
N VAL A 150 0.47 -1.96 -4.04
CA VAL A 150 1.29 -0.74 -4.07
C VAL A 150 2.75 -1.16 -4.05
N SER A 151 3.47 -0.91 -5.14
CA SER A 151 4.89 -1.28 -5.26
C SER A 151 5.68 -0.25 -6.07
N ASN A 152 7.00 -0.30 -5.95
CA ASN A 152 7.90 0.52 -6.77
C ASN A 152 7.82 0.14 -8.25
N GLU A 153 7.61 -1.14 -8.56
CA GLU A 153 7.45 -1.59 -9.94
C GLU A 153 6.20 -0.98 -10.58
N LEU A 154 5.08 -0.99 -9.87
CA LEU A 154 3.83 -0.38 -10.34
C LEU A 154 3.98 1.14 -10.51
N HIS A 155 4.67 1.82 -9.58
CA HIS A 155 4.98 3.24 -9.70
C HIS A 155 5.71 3.56 -11.01
N ASN A 156 6.72 2.78 -11.37
CA ASN A 156 7.51 2.98 -12.57
C ASN A 156 6.71 2.75 -13.87
N LYS A 157 5.66 1.94 -13.84
CA LYS A 157 4.78 1.69 -14.99
C LYS A 157 3.93 2.92 -15.38
N TYR A 158 3.68 3.84 -14.45
CA TYR A 158 2.96 5.10 -14.68
C TYR A 158 3.88 6.29 -14.99
N SER A 159 4.95 6.07 -15.71
CA SER A 159 6.00 7.07 -15.91
C SER A 159 5.58 8.33 -16.66
N LYS A 160 4.64 8.26 -17.64
CA LYS A 160 4.15 9.44 -18.40
C LYS A 160 2.74 9.22 -18.97
N GLY A 161 2.02 10.35 -19.14
CA GLY A 161 0.79 10.40 -19.94
C GLY A 161 -0.50 10.05 -19.22
N TRP A 162 -0.47 9.67 -17.94
CA TRP A 162 -1.65 9.31 -17.18
C TRP A 162 -2.02 10.41 -16.19
N ARG A 163 -3.29 10.81 -16.16
CA ARG A 163 -3.79 11.73 -15.14
C ARG A 163 -4.04 10.97 -13.83
N VAL A 164 -4.02 11.69 -12.73
CA VAL A 164 -4.29 11.13 -11.38
C VAL A 164 -5.60 10.34 -11.37
N LEU A 165 -6.69 10.91 -11.91
CA LEU A 165 -7.97 10.21 -12.00
C LEU A 165 -7.85 8.90 -12.79
N ASP A 166 -7.19 8.90 -13.94
CA ASP A 166 -7.04 7.72 -14.80
C ASP A 166 -6.25 6.61 -14.09
N VAL A 167 -5.21 6.99 -13.33
CA VAL A 167 -4.43 6.05 -12.52
C VAL A 167 -5.32 5.40 -11.46
N VAL A 168 -6.13 6.16 -10.74
CA VAL A 168 -7.01 5.61 -9.71
C VAL A 168 -8.10 4.73 -10.33
N VAL A 169 -8.75 5.18 -11.40
CA VAL A 169 -9.78 4.41 -12.12
C VAL A 169 -9.25 3.07 -12.64
N SER A 170 -8.00 3.03 -13.14
CA SER A 170 -7.38 1.80 -13.65
C SER A 170 -7.28 0.67 -12.59
N GLY A 171 -7.41 1.03 -11.30
CA GLY A 171 -7.46 0.07 -10.20
C GLY A 171 -8.66 -0.86 -10.22
N PHE A 172 -9.78 -0.46 -10.82
CA PHE A 172 -10.95 -1.34 -10.99
C PHE A 172 -10.68 -2.50 -11.97
N PHE A 173 -9.75 -2.32 -12.90
CA PHE A 173 -9.43 -3.24 -13.97
C PHE A 173 -8.11 -3.99 -13.78
N ASP A 174 -7.36 -3.68 -12.72
CA ASP A 174 -6.00 -4.21 -12.48
C ASP A 174 -5.02 -3.99 -13.64
N SER A 175 -5.32 -3.02 -14.50
CA SER A 175 -4.52 -2.66 -15.68
C SER A 175 -3.59 -1.47 -15.39
N VAL A 176 -2.52 -1.35 -16.18
CA VAL A 176 -1.74 -0.12 -16.26
C VAL A 176 -2.31 0.68 -17.43
N GLY A 177 -3.15 1.68 -17.09
CA GLY A 177 -3.90 2.48 -18.06
C GLY A 177 -5.36 2.03 -18.21
N LEU A 178 -6.12 2.84 -18.95
CA LEU A 178 -7.54 2.63 -19.21
C LEU A 178 -7.70 2.04 -20.63
N TYR A 179 -8.07 0.78 -20.70
CA TYR A 179 -8.32 0.07 -21.95
C TYR A 179 -9.79 -0.33 -22.10
N ASP A 180 -10.55 -0.30 -21.00
CA ASP A 180 -11.97 -0.61 -20.95
C ASP A 180 -12.81 0.66 -20.82
N GLU A 181 -14.06 0.60 -21.26
CA GLU A 181 -15.02 1.69 -21.06
C GLU A 181 -15.30 1.88 -19.56
N THR A 182 -15.00 3.05 -19.07
CA THR A 182 -15.24 3.43 -17.68
C THR A 182 -16.65 3.94 -17.49
N GLY A 183 -17.40 3.29 -16.61
CA GLY A 183 -18.72 3.77 -16.20
C GLY A 183 -18.66 4.93 -15.20
N ALA A 184 -19.77 5.67 -15.07
CA ALA A 184 -19.88 6.78 -14.14
C ALA A 184 -19.60 6.35 -12.67
N ALA A 185 -19.99 5.14 -12.29
CA ALA A 185 -19.78 4.63 -10.93
C ALA A 185 -18.29 4.42 -10.59
N GLN A 186 -17.47 3.97 -11.54
CA GLN A 186 -16.02 3.83 -11.33
C GLN A 186 -15.34 5.21 -11.19
N ILE A 187 -15.75 6.17 -12.01
CA ILE A 187 -15.23 7.54 -11.94
C ILE A 187 -15.58 8.17 -10.57
N GLU A 188 -16.83 8.03 -10.12
CA GLU A 188 -17.27 8.55 -8.84
C GLU A 188 -16.56 7.87 -7.66
N GLY A 189 -16.40 6.55 -7.72
CA GLY A 189 -15.63 5.80 -6.72
C GLY A 189 -14.16 6.25 -6.65
N ALA A 190 -13.53 6.49 -7.80
CA ALA A 190 -12.17 7.02 -7.85
C ALA A 190 -12.06 8.43 -7.27
N ARG A 191 -13.02 9.33 -7.60
CA ARG A 191 -13.09 10.68 -7.04
C ARG A 191 -13.25 10.68 -5.53
N SER A 192 -14.11 9.80 -5.01
CA SER A 192 -14.30 9.66 -3.56
C SER A 192 -13.00 9.31 -2.84
N TRP A 193 -12.18 8.43 -3.40
CA TRP A 193 -10.85 8.11 -2.85
C TRP A 193 -9.85 9.27 -2.98
N ILE A 194 -9.84 9.96 -4.13
CA ILE A 194 -8.99 11.14 -4.36
C ILE A 194 -9.34 12.24 -3.35
N GLU A 195 -10.62 12.50 -3.12
CA GLU A 195 -11.09 13.48 -2.16
C GLU A 195 -10.78 13.08 -0.71
N ALA A 196 -11.02 11.82 -0.32
CA ALA A 196 -10.74 11.33 1.01
C ALA A 196 -9.25 11.45 1.37
N LEU A 197 -8.34 11.25 0.40
CA LEU A 197 -6.90 11.43 0.57
C LEU A 197 -6.43 12.90 0.41
N GLY A 198 -7.33 13.85 0.20
CA GLY A 198 -7.00 15.26 0.07
C GLY A 198 -6.30 15.64 -1.24
N LEU A 199 -6.50 14.85 -2.30
CA LEU A 199 -5.85 15.00 -3.60
C LEU A 199 -6.76 15.60 -4.68
N GLN A 200 -7.96 16.12 -4.34
CA GLN A 200 -8.97 16.57 -5.29
C GLN A 200 -8.47 17.64 -6.26
N GLN A 201 -7.54 18.49 -5.81
CA GLN A 201 -6.94 19.51 -6.67
C GLN A 201 -5.99 18.96 -7.73
N LEU A 202 -5.57 17.69 -7.56
CA LEU A 202 -4.61 17.03 -8.44
C LEU A 202 -5.29 16.10 -9.45
N GLU A 203 -6.62 15.95 -9.42
CA GLU A 203 -7.40 15.00 -10.24
C GLU A 203 -7.03 15.05 -11.72
N THR A 204 -6.85 16.27 -12.27
CA THR A 204 -6.55 16.50 -13.68
C THR A 204 -5.06 16.62 -14.00
N HIS A 205 -4.18 16.62 -12.97
CA HIS A 205 -2.73 16.68 -13.16
C HIS A 205 -2.19 15.35 -13.69
N TYR A 206 -1.06 15.40 -14.36
CA TYR A 206 -0.36 14.17 -14.72
C TYR A 206 0.33 13.56 -13.50
N TYR A 207 0.26 12.23 -13.39
CA TYR A 207 0.82 11.48 -12.27
C TYR A 207 2.32 11.77 -12.06
N HIS A 208 3.10 11.94 -13.12
CA HIS A 208 4.53 12.23 -13.04
C HIS A 208 4.87 13.68 -12.64
N GLU A 209 3.89 14.58 -12.61
CA GLU A 209 4.08 16.01 -12.27
C GLU A 209 3.83 16.29 -10.78
N ILE A 210 3.17 15.38 -10.07
CA ILE A 210 2.89 15.53 -8.65
C ILE A 210 4.06 14.99 -7.80
N SER A 211 4.13 15.40 -6.52
CA SER A 211 5.22 14.95 -5.62
C SER A 211 5.22 13.45 -5.41
N PHE A 212 6.39 12.89 -5.06
CA PHE A 212 6.55 11.45 -4.85
C PHE A 212 5.60 10.93 -3.76
N GLY A 213 5.40 11.66 -2.66
CA GLY A 213 4.44 11.31 -1.62
C GLY A 213 3.00 11.30 -2.11
N GLN A 214 2.61 12.30 -2.94
CA GLN A 214 1.29 12.32 -3.57
C GLN A 214 1.11 11.16 -4.55
N GLN A 215 2.14 10.80 -5.30
CA GLN A 215 2.12 9.62 -6.17
C GLN A 215 1.86 8.33 -5.38
N ARG A 216 2.44 8.18 -4.19
CA ARG A 216 2.18 7.03 -3.31
C ARG A 216 0.74 6.98 -2.82
N LEU A 217 0.16 8.12 -2.43
CA LEU A 217 -1.24 8.21 -2.05
C LEU A 217 -2.18 7.89 -3.22
N VAL A 218 -1.85 8.32 -4.45
CA VAL A 218 -2.61 7.96 -5.66
C VAL A 218 -2.57 6.46 -5.92
N LEU A 219 -1.40 5.79 -5.77
CA LEU A 219 -1.31 4.33 -5.89
C LEU A 219 -2.10 3.61 -4.79
N LEU A 220 -2.13 4.15 -3.58
CA LEU A 220 -2.95 3.61 -2.50
C LEU A 220 -4.43 3.73 -2.82
N ALA A 221 -4.91 4.90 -3.31
CA ALA A 221 -6.27 5.08 -3.81
C ALA A 221 -6.60 4.05 -4.90
N ARG A 222 -5.71 3.92 -5.89
CA ARG A 222 -5.82 2.94 -6.97
C ARG A 222 -5.99 1.51 -6.46
N ALA A 223 -5.19 1.11 -5.47
CA ALA A 223 -5.25 -0.23 -4.91
C ALA A 223 -6.58 -0.49 -4.18
N MET A 224 -7.15 0.55 -3.56
CA MET A 224 -8.32 0.47 -2.70
C MET A 224 -9.67 0.67 -3.40
N VAL A 225 -9.74 1.25 -4.62
CA VAL A 225 -11.03 1.57 -5.30
C VAL A 225 -11.91 0.34 -5.50
N LYS A 226 -11.34 -0.83 -5.71
CA LYS A 226 -12.05 -2.11 -5.88
C LYS A 226 -12.34 -2.83 -4.57
N ARG A 227 -11.96 -2.25 -3.42
CA ARG A 227 -12.14 -2.83 -2.07
C ARG A 227 -11.52 -4.24 -1.96
N PRO A 228 -10.21 -4.36 -2.12
CA PRO A 228 -9.54 -5.66 -2.10
C PRO A 228 -9.67 -6.33 -0.73
N ARG A 229 -9.59 -7.65 -0.68
CA ARG A 229 -9.52 -8.40 0.57
C ARG A 229 -8.15 -8.31 1.23
N ILE A 230 -7.09 -8.21 0.43
CA ILE A 230 -5.72 -8.04 0.90
C ILE A 230 -5.09 -6.87 0.16
N LEU A 231 -4.53 -5.92 0.91
CA LEU A 231 -3.73 -4.83 0.39
C LEU A 231 -2.25 -5.15 0.61
N ILE A 232 -1.53 -5.37 -0.49
CA ILE A 232 -0.09 -5.64 -0.52
C ILE A 232 0.64 -4.31 -0.71
N LEU A 233 1.55 -4.00 0.20
CA LEU A 233 2.39 -2.81 0.16
C LEU A 233 3.86 -3.24 0.20
N ASP A 234 4.53 -3.13 -0.96
CA ASP A 234 5.95 -3.47 -1.09
C ASP A 234 6.80 -2.20 -0.96
N GLU A 235 7.40 -2.01 0.21
CA GLU A 235 8.22 -0.86 0.59
C GLU A 235 7.52 0.50 0.30
N PRO A 236 6.30 0.73 0.78
CA PRO A 236 5.50 1.89 0.34
C PRO A 236 6.05 3.22 0.82
N CYS A 237 6.85 3.23 1.88
CA CYS A 237 7.37 4.45 2.51
C CYS A 237 8.79 4.81 2.07
N VAL A 238 9.45 3.98 1.26
CA VAL A 238 10.80 4.26 0.77
C VAL A 238 10.83 5.54 -0.07
N GLY A 239 11.75 6.46 0.28
CA GLY A 239 11.92 7.74 -0.42
C GLY A 239 10.91 8.82 -0.03
N LEU A 240 10.06 8.58 0.95
CA LEU A 240 9.12 9.57 1.45
C LEU A 240 9.76 10.48 2.52
N ASP A 241 9.30 11.73 2.55
CA ASP A 241 9.45 12.58 3.71
C ASP A 241 8.63 12.04 4.89
N ASP A 242 8.95 12.49 6.08
CA ASP A 242 8.35 12.01 7.34
C ASP A 242 6.83 12.24 7.38
N TYR A 243 6.38 13.36 6.80
CA TYR A 243 4.97 13.68 6.73
C TYR A 243 4.17 12.65 5.92
N HIS A 244 4.57 12.38 4.67
CA HIS A 244 3.86 11.41 3.82
C HIS A 244 3.97 9.99 4.37
N ARG A 245 5.11 9.67 5.00
CA ARG A 245 5.29 8.40 5.72
C ARG A 245 4.25 8.23 6.81
N GLN A 246 4.15 9.17 7.74
CA GLN A 246 3.18 9.13 8.84
C GLN A 246 1.74 9.12 8.33
N LEU A 247 1.45 9.89 7.29
CA LEU A 247 0.12 9.91 6.67
C LEU A 247 -0.26 8.54 6.10
N ILE A 248 0.64 7.89 5.35
CA ILE A 248 0.38 6.56 4.81
C ILE A 248 0.15 5.54 5.93
N LEU A 249 0.99 5.54 6.96
CA LEU A 249 0.82 4.62 8.10
C LEU A 249 -0.53 4.83 8.79
N ALA A 250 -0.92 6.08 9.05
CA ALA A 250 -2.21 6.41 9.64
C ALA A 250 -3.39 5.98 8.73
N VAL A 251 -3.28 6.18 7.42
CA VAL A 251 -4.29 5.73 6.44
C VAL A 251 -4.43 4.21 6.47
N LEU A 252 -3.33 3.46 6.56
CA LEU A 252 -3.35 2.00 6.66
C LEU A 252 -4.03 1.52 7.93
N ASP A 253 -3.78 2.18 9.08
CA ASP A 253 -4.47 1.86 10.33
C ASP A 253 -5.98 2.07 10.22
N ILE A 254 -6.44 3.13 9.53
CA ILE A 254 -7.87 3.38 9.30
C ILE A 254 -8.46 2.33 8.35
N ILE A 255 -7.76 1.98 7.28
CA ILE A 255 -8.19 0.92 6.36
C ILE A 255 -8.37 -0.39 7.12
N ALA A 256 -7.41 -0.76 7.98
CA ALA A 256 -7.47 -1.97 8.79
C ALA A 256 -8.67 -1.98 9.77
N GLN A 257 -9.01 -0.81 10.33
CA GLN A 257 -10.11 -0.68 11.30
C GLN A 257 -11.49 -0.61 10.64
N CYS A 258 -11.60 0.07 9.49
CA CYS A 258 -12.89 0.41 8.88
C CYS A 258 -13.24 -0.47 7.68
N ALA A 259 -12.24 -0.96 6.93
CA ALA A 259 -12.46 -1.78 5.75
C ALA A 259 -12.30 -3.27 6.09
N GLN A 260 -12.95 -4.13 5.29
CA GLN A 260 -12.70 -5.58 5.35
C GLN A 260 -11.44 -5.97 4.54
N THR A 261 -10.38 -5.19 4.69
CA THR A 261 -9.13 -5.33 3.95
C THR A 261 -8.01 -5.64 4.93
N ASN A 262 -7.33 -6.74 4.72
CA ASN A 262 -6.14 -7.11 5.50
C ASN A 262 -4.90 -6.47 4.90
N ILE A 263 -3.97 -6.05 5.76
CA ILE A 263 -2.72 -5.41 5.35
C ILE A 263 -1.60 -6.47 5.28
N LEU A 264 -0.90 -6.50 4.15
CA LEU A 264 0.35 -7.24 3.96
C LEU A 264 1.45 -6.23 3.63
N TYR A 265 2.25 -5.89 4.62
CA TYR A 265 3.21 -4.79 4.58
C TYR A 265 4.63 -5.32 4.51
N VAL A 266 5.39 -4.92 3.51
CA VAL A 266 6.81 -5.31 3.37
C VAL A 266 7.69 -4.12 3.68
N THR A 267 8.63 -4.29 4.60
CA THR A 267 9.62 -3.29 4.93
C THR A 267 10.96 -3.94 5.32
N HIS A 268 12.03 -3.18 5.17
CA HIS A 268 13.33 -3.51 5.72
C HIS A 268 13.72 -2.57 6.89
N VAL A 269 12.82 -1.66 7.26
CA VAL A 269 13.00 -0.70 8.37
C VAL A 269 12.12 -1.15 9.55
N PRO A 270 12.70 -1.60 10.67
CA PRO A 270 11.95 -2.26 11.74
C PRO A 270 10.84 -1.40 12.37
N ASP A 271 11.06 -0.10 12.53
CA ASP A 271 10.12 0.80 13.22
C ASP A 271 9.15 1.53 12.27
N GLU A 272 9.13 1.14 10.98
CA GLU A 272 8.32 1.76 9.95
C GLU A 272 7.15 0.84 9.54
N GLN A 273 6.21 0.63 10.46
CA GLN A 273 5.05 -0.22 10.21
C GLN A 273 3.77 0.39 10.80
N PRO A 274 2.58 0.10 10.19
CA PRO A 274 1.30 0.48 10.76
C PRO A 274 1.07 -0.16 12.15
N ARG A 275 0.30 0.49 12.99
CA ARG A 275 -0.03 -0.02 14.34
C ARG A 275 -0.95 -1.23 14.31
N CYS A 276 -1.70 -1.41 13.23
CA CYS A 276 -2.60 -2.55 13.05
C CYS A 276 -1.88 -3.89 12.90
N ILE A 277 -0.56 -3.90 12.65
CA ILE A 277 0.20 -5.13 12.46
C ILE A 277 0.19 -5.98 13.75
N ASN A 278 -0.22 -7.24 13.61
CA ASN A 278 -0.30 -8.22 14.70
C ASN A 278 0.42 -9.54 14.39
N GLN A 279 0.96 -9.68 13.17
CA GLN A 279 1.74 -10.85 12.77
C GLN A 279 3.00 -10.41 12.03
N ILE A 280 4.14 -11.03 12.37
CA ILE A 280 5.43 -10.81 11.71
C ILE A 280 5.81 -12.08 10.97
N LEU A 281 6.15 -11.95 9.69
CA LEU A 281 6.74 -13.00 8.87
C LEU A 281 8.21 -12.68 8.65
N ARG A 282 9.09 -13.31 9.43
CA ARG A 282 10.53 -13.03 9.43
C ARG A 282 11.28 -14.03 8.59
N PHE A 283 12.06 -13.52 7.64
CA PHE A 283 12.93 -14.35 6.79
C PHE A 283 14.22 -14.73 7.51
N SER A 284 14.55 -16.01 7.50
CA SER A 284 15.80 -16.58 8.00
C SER A 284 16.45 -17.50 6.97
N LYS A 285 17.79 -17.63 7.01
CA LYS A 285 18.51 -18.55 6.11
C LYS A 285 18.15 -19.99 6.46
N HIS A 286 17.81 -20.78 5.43
CA HIS A 286 17.54 -22.20 5.59
C HIS A 286 18.86 -23.02 5.47
N SER A 287 19.01 -24.10 6.25
CA SER A 287 20.22 -24.95 6.27
C SER A 287 20.48 -25.66 4.95
N ALA A 288 19.44 -26.00 4.20
CA ALA A 288 19.52 -26.61 2.86
C ALA A 288 19.68 -25.60 1.72
N GLY A 289 19.89 -24.31 2.03
CA GLY A 289 19.98 -23.23 1.06
C GLY A 289 18.68 -22.43 0.93
N GLY A 290 18.78 -21.19 0.40
CA GLY A 290 17.68 -20.25 0.31
C GLY A 290 17.26 -19.69 1.67
N TYR A 291 16.01 -19.20 1.72
CA TYR A 291 15.40 -18.63 2.92
C TYR A 291 14.08 -19.35 3.25
N THR A 292 13.79 -19.45 4.51
CA THR A 292 12.48 -19.85 5.05
C THR A 292 11.88 -18.69 5.83
N VAL A 293 10.64 -18.87 6.30
CA VAL A 293 9.95 -17.85 7.09
C VAL A 293 9.57 -18.39 8.46
N GLU A 294 9.71 -17.56 9.47
CA GLU A 294 9.21 -17.77 10.81
C GLU A 294 8.01 -16.87 11.05
N GLN A 295 6.90 -17.45 11.47
CA GLN A 295 5.68 -16.73 11.80
C GLN A 295 5.68 -16.39 13.29
N LEU A 296 5.66 -15.11 13.61
CA LEU A 296 5.60 -14.58 14.96
C LEU A 296 4.31 -13.79 15.16
N ARG A 297 3.69 -13.87 16.33
CA ARG A 297 2.56 -13.00 16.69
C ARG A 297 3.06 -11.86 17.56
N GLN A 298 2.58 -10.66 17.28
CA GLN A 298 2.71 -9.52 18.19
C GLN A 298 1.51 -9.55 19.14
N ASP A 299 1.77 -9.61 20.43
CA ASP A 299 0.70 -9.39 21.41
C ASP A 299 0.20 -7.95 21.24
N SER A 300 -1.12 -7.81 21.08
CA SER A 300 -1.77 -6.49 20.95
C SER A 300 -1.44 -5.65 22.17
N VAL A 301 -0.74 -4.53 21.96
CA VAL A 301 -0.43 -3.54 23.01
C VAL A 301 -1.67 -2.71 23.33
#